data_8aee16ce72b4d5b379bd0f7e2b62f822
#
_entry.id   8aee16ce72b4d5b379bd0f7e2b62f822
#
_cell.length_a   1.000
_cell.length_b   1.000
_cell.length_c   1.000
_cell.angle_alpha   90.00
_cell.angle_beta   90.00
_cell.angle_gamma   90.00
#
_symmetry.space_group_name_H-M   'P 1'
#
loop_
_entity.id
_entity.type
_entity.pdbx_description
1 polymer ?
#
loop_
_entity_poly.entity_id
_entity_poly.type
_entity_poly.pdbx_seq_one_letter_code
_entity_poly.pdbx_strand_id
1 'polypeptide(L)'
;ASNNIEGTFIKYADELKQFATKAASVLGSLGGGFIQFIISTIIAGAFMSNADKCQTGVTHLVARLTDGKGEELVQLSKSTVRSVVQGVIGVAVIQSMMSAIGLVIAGVPAAAFWTLAVLLISIIQLPPILALLPAIIYMFSVESTLAASLFLVWCILVSGSDAILKPVLLSRGSHIPMLVILLGALGGMAMSGIVGLFVGAVILSLSYELMMAWLGLEEKNQQETEKKPAEAEEK
;
A
#
# COMPACT_ATOMS: atom_id res chain seq x y z
N ALA A 1 -50.59 -24.12 -18.03
CA ALA A 1 -49.60 -24.53 -16.97
C ALA A 1 -48.19 -24.85 -17.55
N SER A 2 -48.07 -25.30 -18.82
CA SER A 2 -46.78 -25.65 -19.43
C SER A 2 -45.88 -24.45 -19.77
N ASN A 3 -46.46 -23.32 -20.19
CA ASN A 3 -45.70 -22.13 -20.58
C ASN A 3 -44.93 -21.45 -19.42
N ASN A 4 -45.29 -21.72 -18.17
CA ASN A 4 -44.63 -21.11 -17.02
C ASN A 4 -43.37 -21.90 -16.60
N ILE A 5 -43.31 -23.20 -16.95
CA ILE A 5 -42.18 -24.07 -16.65
C ILE A 5 -41.03 -23.83 -17.64
N GLU A 6 -41.35 -23.67 -18.94
CA GLU A 6 -40.35 -23.35 -19.96
C GLU A 6 -39.69 -21.98 -19.73
N GLY A 7 -40.44 -20.95 -19.39
CA GLY A 7 -39.92 -19.62 -19.08
C GLY A 7 -38.99 -19.64 -17.84
N THR A 8 -39.31 -20.47 -16.85
CA THR A 8 -38.51 -20.61 -15.64
C THR A 8 -37.21 -21.36 -15.95
N PHE A 9 -37.27 -22.41 -16.74
CA PHE A 9 -36.06 -23.16 -17.16
C PHE A 9 -35.08 -22.29 -18.00
N ILE A 10 -35.61 -21.50 -18.93
CA ILE A 10 -34.79 -20.58 -19.75
C ILE A 10 -34.10 -19.52 -18.87
N LYS A 11 -34.81 -18.98 -17.88
CA LYS A 11 -34.25 -17.99 -16.95
C LYS A 11 -33.12 -18.57 -16.09
N TYR A 12 -33.30 -19.78 -15.55
CA TYR A 12 -32.23 -20.45 -14.79
C TYR A 12 -31.05 -20.85 -15.67
N ALA A 13 -31.28 -21.25 -16.90
CA ALA A 13 -30.22 -21.55 -17.85
C ALA A 13 -29.37 -20.30 -18.20
N ASP A 14 -30.02 -19.15 -18.38
CA ASP A 14 -29.33 -17.89 -18.64
C ASP A 14 -28.57 -17.38 -17.39
N GLU A 15 -29.13 -17.51 -16.18
CA GLU A 15 -28.43 -17.18 -14.94
C GLU A 15 -27.21 -18.08 -14.73
N LEU A 16 -27.37 -19.38 -14.99
CA LEU A 16 -26.26 -20.35 -14.90
C LEU A 16 -25.14 -20.05 -15.91
N LYS A 17 -25.53 -19.69 -17.13
CA LYS A 17 -24.58 -19.29 -18.19
C LYS A 17 -23.86 -17.99 -17.85
N GLN A 18 -24.56 -16.99 -17.29
CA GLN A 18 -23.94 -15.76 -16.82
C GLN A 18 -22.99 -16.00 -15.64
N PHE A 19 -23.37 -16.88 -14.71
CA PHE A 19 -22.49 -17.29 -13.61
C PHE A 19 -21.24 -18.02 -14.12
N ALA A 20 -21.41 -18.96 -15.04
CA ALA A 20 -20.28 -19.69 -15.63
C ALA A 20 -19.34 -18.77 -16.41
N THR A 21 -19.87 -17.82 -17.18
CA THR A 21 -19.04 -16.85 -17.91
C THR A 21 -18.31 -15.89 -16.97
N LYS A 22 -18.96 -15.41 -15.89
CA LYS A 22 -18.32 -14.61 -14.86
C LYS A 22 -17.24 -15.40 -14.13
N ALA A 23 -17.51 -16.65 -13.75
CA ALA A 23 -16.52 -17.52 -13.12
C ALA A 23 -15.31 -17.77 -14.05
N ALA A 24 -15.56 -18.05 -15.33
CA ALA A 24 -14.49 -18.22 -16.31
C ALA A 24 -13.66 -16.95 -16.54
N SER A 25 -14.29 -15.77 -16.55
CA SER A 25 -13.59 -14.49 -16.66
C SER A 25 -12.72 -14.19 -15.42
N VAL A 26 -13.22 -14.48 -14.21
CA VAL A 26 -12.45 -14.35 -12.97
C VAL A 26 -11.28 -15.32 -12.96
N LEU A 27 -11.48 -16.58 -13.33
CA LEU A 27 -10.39 -17.57 -13.42
C LEU A 27 -9.35 -17.16 -14.45
N GLY A 28 -9.78 -16.64 -15.61
CA GLY A 28 -8.89 -16.14 -16.66
C GLY A 28 -8.06 -14.92 -16.18
N SER A 29 -8.68 -13.99 -15.46
CA SER A 29 -7.99 -12.82 -14.89
C SER A 29 -7.01 -13.21 -13.78
N LEU A 30 -7.35 -14.20 -12.95
CA LEU A 30 -6.45 -14.75 -11.94
C LEU A 30 -5.25 -15.45 -12.58
N GLY A 31 -5.47 -16.23 -13.64
CA GLY A 31 -4.38 -16.88 -14.39
C GLY A 31 -3.43 -15.87 -15.02
N GLY A 32 -3.97 -14.84 -15.65
CA GLY A 32 -3.18 -13.73 -16.21
C GLY A 32 -2.39 -12.98 -15.15
N GLY A 33 -3.02 -12.66 -14.01
CA GLY A 33 -2.39 -12.01 -12.86
C GLY A 33 -1.25 -12.85 -12.26
N PHE A 34 -1.44 -14.19 -12.20
CA PHE A 34 -0.40 -15.09 -11.68
C PHE A 34 0.83 -15.15 -12.59
N ILE A 35 0.63 -15.21 -13.91
CA ILE A 35 1.73 -15.17 -14.89
C ILE A 35 2.47 -13.82 -14.78
N GLN A 36 1.74 -12.71 -14.71
CA GLN A 36 2.32 -11.39 -14.54
C GLN A 36 3.10 -11.27 -13.23
N PHE A 37 2.60 -11.85 -12.13
CA PHE A 37 3.29 -11.89 -10.85
C PHE A 37 4.62 -12.66 -10.94
N ILE A 38 4.63 -13.84 -11.59
CA ILE A 38 5.85 -14.62 -11.79
C ILE A 38 6.87 -13.82 -12.61
N ILE A 39 6.46 -13.24 -13.75
CA ILE A 39 7.35 -12.46 -14.61
C ILE A 39 7.91 -11.26 -13.83
N SER A 40 7.07 -10.54 -13.10
CA SER A 40 7.49 -9.39 -12.27
C SER A 40 8.49 -9.80 -11.19
N THR A 41 8.28 -10.95 -10.55
CA THR A 41 9.18 -11.49 -9.52
C THR A 41 10.54 -11.88 -10.12
N ILE A 42 10.56 -12.51 -11.30
CA ILE A 42 11.80 -12.83 -12.01
C ILE A 42 12.57 -11.56 -12.38
N ILE A 43 11.89 -10.57 -12.94
CA ILE A 43 12.49 -9.28 -13.31
C ILE A 43 13.05 -8.58 -12.06
N ALA A 44 12.27 -8.51 -10.98
CA ALA A 44 12.71 -7.93 -9.71
C ALA A 44 13.94 -8.65 -9.14
N GLY A 45 13.96 -10.00 -9.17
CA GLY A 45 15.10 -10.81 -8.77
C GLY A 45 16.35 -10.55 -9.62
N ALA A 46 16.19 -10.40 -10.94
CA ALA A 46 17.28 -10.07 -11.84
C ALA A 46 17.87 -8.68 -11.56
N PHE A 47 17.03 -7.66 -11.28
CA PHE A 47 17.49 -6.33 -10.86
C PHE A 47 18.20 -6.38 -9.52
N MET A 48 17.67 -7.11 -8.54
CA MET A 48 18.30 -7.26 -7.22
C MET A 48 19.66 -7.95 -7.31
N SER A 49 19.79 -8.99 -8.13
CA SER A 49 21.08 -9.67 -8.36
C SER A 49 22.14 -8.77 -9.00
N ASN A 50 21.74 -7.74 -9.72
CA ASN A 50 22.65 -6.80 -10.39
C ASN A 50 22.51 -5.38 -9.84
N ALA A 51 22.12 -5.22 -8.59
CA ALA A 51 21.82 -3.92 -7.98
C ALA A 51 22.98 -2.91 -8.10
N ASP A 52 24.22 -3.34 -7.83
CA ASP A 52 25.40 -2.48 -7.90
C ASP A 52 25.67 -1.97 -9.33
N LYS A 53 25.52 -2.83 -10.34
CA LYS A 53 25.69 -2.44 -11.74
C LYS A 53 24.60 -1.48 -12.19
N CYS A 54 23.36 -1.75 -11.79
CA CYS A 54 22.22 -0.89 -12.07
C CYS A 54 22.38 0.47 -11.40
N GLN A 55 22.80 0.50 -10.12
CA GLN A 55 23.08 1.75 -9.42
C GLN A 55 24.16 2.57 -10.13
N THR A 56 25.29 1.96 -10.48
CA THR A 56 26.38 2.64 -11.20
C THR A 56 25.89 3.18 -12.54
N GLY A 57 25.15 2.39 -13.32
CA GLY A 57 24.59 2.82 -14.60
C GLY A 57 23.65 4.02 -14.47
N VAL A 58 22.74 4.00 -13.50
CA VAL A 58 21.81 5.11 -13.24
C VAL A 58 22.56 6.34 -12.76
N THR A 59 23.54 6.19 -11.85
CA THR A 59 24.36 7.32 -11.37
C THR A 59 25.11 8.00 -12.51
N HIS A 60 25.74 7.22 -13.41
CA HIS A 60 26.42 7.78 -14.58
C HIS A 60 25.46 8.48 -15.55
N LEU A 61 24.26 7.93 -15.75
CA LEU A 61 23.27 8.55 -16.62
C LEU A 61 22.79 9.88 -16.03
N VAL A 62 22.45 9.90 -14.75
CA VAL A 62 21.97 11.11 -14.07
C VAL A 62 23.08 12.15 -13.96
N ALA A 63 24.32 11.75 -13.69
CA ALA A 63 25.47 12.66 -13.64
C ALA A 63 25.70 13.38 -14.97
N ARG A 64 25.45 12.70 -16.10
CA ARG A 64 25.54 13.34 -17.44
C ARG A 64 24.43 14.36 -17.69
N LEU A 65 23.28 14.20 -17.06
CA LEU A 65 22.12 15.08 -17.25
C LEU A 65 22.12 16.28 -16.29
N THR A 66 22.90 16.23 -15.19
CA THR A 66 22.80 17.19 -14.07
C THR A 66 24.11 17.85 -13.71
N ASP A 67 25.07 17.97 -14.64
CA ASP A 67 26.36 18.68 -14.45
C ASP A 67 27.10 18.31 -13.15
N GLY A 68 27.13 17.00 -12.80
CA GLY A 68 27.90 16.48 -11.68
C GLY A 68 27.12 16.23 -10.37
N LYS A 69 25.86 16.64 -10.26
CA LYS A 69 25.01 16.37 -9.07
C LYS A 69 24.32 14.99 -9.09
N GLY A 70 24.70 14.11 -10.00
CA GLY A 70 24.03 12.83 -10.23
C GLY A 70 24.04 11.89 -9.01
N GLU A 71 25.13 11.87 -8.24
CA GLU A 71 25.26 10.99 -7.09
C GLU A 71 24.30 11.40 -5.95
N GLU A 72 24.20 12.70 -5.70
CA GLU A 72 23.29 13.27 -4.71
C GLU A 72 21.81 12.97 -5.06
N LEU A 73 21.43 13.17 -6.31
CA LEU A 73 20.06 12.92 -6.78
C LEU A 73 19.70 11.43 -6.74
N VAL A 74 20.63 10.54 -7.07
CA VAL A 74 20.42 9.09 -6.96
C VAL A 74 20.30 8.66 -5.50
N GLN A 75 21.12 9.21 -4.61
CA GLN A 75 21.04 8.92 -3.17
C GLN A 75 19.72 9.42 -2.56
N LEU A 76 19.29 10.62 -2.95
CA LEU A 76 18.00 11.18 -2.55
C LEU A 76 16.84 10.28 -3.03
N SER A 77 16.86 9.88 -4.29
CA SER A 77 15.88 8.95 -4.86
C SER A 77 15.83 7.62 -4.12
N LYS A 78 17.00 7.06 -3.79
CA LYS A 78 17.12 5.81 -3.02
C LYS A 78 16.53 5.94 -1.62
N SER A 79 16.80 7.04 -0.92
CA SER A 79 16.28 7.28 0.42
C SER A 79 14.75 7.43 0.42
N THR A 80 14.21 8.14 -0.57
CA THR A 80 12.76 8.34 -0.73
C THR A 80 12.04 7.03 -0.98
N VAL A 81 12.49 6.24 -1.97
CA VAL A 81 11.90 4.93 -2.25
C VAL A 81 11.96 4.03 -1.00
N ARG A 82 13.12 4.01 -0.31
CA ARG A 82 13.29 3.23 0.91
C ARG A 82 12.32 3.66 2.01
N SER A 83 12.14 4.95 2.22
CA SER A 83 11.22 5.48 3.24
C SER A 83 9.77 5.10 2.94
N VAL A 84 9.33 5.20 1.68
CA VAL A 84 7.98 4.80 1.27
C VAL A 84 7.76 3.30 1.47
N VAL A 85 8.70 2.46 1.02
CA VAL A 85 8.59 0.99 1.19
C VAL A 85 8.56 0.60 2.66
N GLN A 86 9.48 1.15 3.47
CA GLN A 86 9.50 0.88 4.92
C GLN A 86 8.24 1.37 5.62
N GLY A 87 7.70 2.51 5.21
CA GLY A 87 6.44 3.03 5.72
C GLY A 87 5.27 2.09 5.43
N VAL A 88 5.14 1.63 4.18
CA VAL A 88 4.06 0.70 3.78
C VAL A 88 4.16 -0.63 4.54
N ILE A 89 5.35 -1.22 4.60
CA ILE A 89 5.56 -2.48 5.33
C ILE A 89 5.32 -2.28 6.83
N GLY A 90 5.80 -1.18 7.40
CA GLY A 90 5.58 -0.83 8.81
C GLY A 90 4.10 -0.72 9.17
N VAL A 91 3.30 -0.03 8.35
CA VAL A 91 1.84 0.05 8.52
C VAL A 91 1.23 -1.35 8.46
N ALA A 92 1.57 -2.15 7.45
CA ALA A 92 1.01 -3.50 7.27
C ALA A 92 1.31 -4.42 8.46
N VAL A 93 2.53 -4.36 9.00
CA VAL A 93 2.92 -5.14 10.18
C VAL A 93 2.13 -4.68 11.42
N ILE A 94 2.03 -3.38 11.68
CA ILE A 94 1.28 -2.87 12.83
C ILE A 94 -0.19 -3.27 12.72
N GLN A 95 -0.82 -3.10 11.57
CA GLN A 95 -2.22 -3.46 11.35
C GLN A 95 -2.46 -4.96 11.48
N SER A 96 -1.56 -5.80 10.97
CA SER A 96 -1.67 -7.24 11.13
C SER A 96 -1.53 -7.66 12.60
N MET A 97 -0.63 -7.04 13.37
CA MET A 97 -0.50 -7.30 14.81
C MET A 97 -1.75 -6.86 15.58
N MET A 98 -2.28 -5.67 15.31
CA MET A 98 -3.53 -5.21 15.91
C MET A 98 -4.70 -6.15 15.57
N SER A 99 -4.78 -6.60 14.31
CA SER A 99 -5.79 -7.57 13.87
C SER A 99 -5.63 -8.92 14.59
N ALA A 100 -4.39 -9.40 14.72
CA ALA A 100 -4.10 -10.66 15.43
C ALA A 100 -4.60 -10.63 16.88
N ILE A 101 -4.32 -9.53 17.59
CA ILE A 101 -4.77 -9.33 18.97
C ILE A 101 -6.30 -9.40 19.04
N GLY A 102 -7.00 -8.67 18.16
CA GLY A 102 -8.47 -8.68 18.13
C GLY A 102 -9.06 -10.06 17.79
N LEU A 103 -8.49 -10.76 16.80
CA LEU A 103 -8.93 -12.08 16.38
C LEU A 103 -8.71 -13.14 17.46
N VAL A 104 -7.61 -13.10 18.19
CA VAL A 104 -7.29 -14.03 19.27
C VAL A 104 -8.21 -13.77 20.48
N ILE A 105 -8.41 -12.52 20.88
CA ILE A 105 -9.30 -12.15 22.00
C ILE A 105 -10.75 -12.52 21.68
N ALA A 106 -11.18 -12.33 20.43
CA ALA A 106 -12.52 -12.68 19.98
C ALA A 106 -12.71 -14.20 19.78
N GLY A 107 -11.66 -15.02 19.90
CA GLY A 107 -11.76 -16.47 19.72
C GLY A 107 -12.07 -16.92 18.29
N VAL A 108 -11.77 -16.09 17.29
CA VAL A 108 -12.02 -16.42 15.88
C VAL A 108 -11.17 -17.61 15.44
N PRO A 109 -11.77 -18.68 14.86
CA PRO A 109 -11.02 -19.81 14.38
C PRO A 109 -10.05 -19.40 13.24
N ALA A 110 -8.91 -20.07 13.17
CA ALA A 110 -7.86 -19.79 12.20
C ALA A 110 -7.36 -18.32 12.22
N ALA A 111 -7.25 -17.70 13.40
CA ALA A 111 -6.81 -16.32 13.58
C ALA A 111 -5.49 -16.01 12.82
N ALA A 112 -4.54 -16.95 12.80
CA ALA A 112 -3.28 -16.81 12.06
C ALA A 112 -3.50 -16.63 10.55
N PHE A 113 -4.44 -17.35 9.96
CA PHE A 113 -4.81 -17.23 8.55
C PHE A 113 -5.36 -15.83 8.24
N TRP A 114 -6.29 -15.34 9.06
CA TRP A 114 -6.87 -14.01 8.90
C TRP A 114 -5.85 -12.91 9.13
N THR A 115 -4.94 -13.07 10.09
CA THR A 115 -3.81 -12.15 10.31
C THR A 115 -2.91 -12.06 9.09
N LEU A 116 -2.58 -13.19 8.48
CA LEU A 116 -1.77 -13.23 7.25
C LEU A 116 -2.52 -12.56 6.08
N ALA A 117 -3.82 -12.80 5.96
CA ALA A 117 -4.67 -12.15 4.96
C ALA A 117 -4.68 -10.62 5.14
N VAL A 118 -4.79 -10.13 6.38
CA VAL A 118 -4.70 -8.70 6.70
C VAL A 118 -3.33 -8.16 6.31
N LEU A 119 -2.23 -8.86 6.64
CA LEU A 119 -0.89 -8.43 6.26
C LEU A 119 -0.75 -8.26 4.75
N LEU A 120 -1.17 -9.25 3.98
CA LEU A 120 -1.10 -9.21 2.51
C LEU A 120 -1.96 -8.09 1.91
N ILE A 121 -3.19 -7.94 2.40
CA ILE A 121 -4.11 -6.89 1.94
C ILE A 121 -3.57 -5.50 2.29
N SER A 122 -2.98 -5.32 3.48
CA SER A 122 -2.37 -4.06 3.89
C SER A 122 -1.11 -3.72 3.08
N ILE A 123 -0.30 -4.70 2.69
CA ILE A 123 0.84 -4.47 1.78
C ILE A 123 0.35 -4.00 0.40
N ILE A 124 -0.75 -4.56 -0.09
CA ILE A 124 -1.40 -4.14 -1.35
C ILE A 124 -2.11 -2.77 -1.17
N GLN A 125 -2.14 -2.23 0.06
CA GLN A 125 -2.77 -0.97 0.44
C GLN A 125 -4.31 -0.95 0.35
N LEU A 126 -4.94 -2.12 0.39
CA LEU A 126 -6.39 -2.23 0.55
C LEU A 126 -6.76 -2.14 2.04
N PRO A 127 -7.97 -1.64 2.35
CA PRO A 127 -8.43 -1.56 3.73
C PRO A 127 -8.46 -2.94 4.40
N PRO A 128 -7.88 -3.12 5.60
CA PRO A 128 -7.87 -4.40 6.34
C PRO A 128 -9.25 -5.01 6.57
N ILE A 129 -10.29 -4.17 6.65
CA ILE A 129 -11.66 -4.62 6.86
C ILE A 129 -12.13 -5.61 5.78
N LEU A 130 -11.59 -5.52 4.56
CA LEU A 130 -11.92 -6.45 3.48
C LEU A 130 -11.49 -7.89 3.80
N ALA A 131 -10.33 -8.06 4.43
CA ALA A 131 -9.86 -9.36 4.88
C ALA A 131 -10.63 -9.85 6.10
N LEU A 132 -11.09 -8.93 6.95
CA LEU A 132 -11.78 -9.24 8.20
C LEU A 132 -13.28 -9.48 8.02
N LEU A 133 -13.89 -9.12 6.87
CA LEU A 133 -15.32 -9.29 6.60
C LEU A 133 -15.84 -10.70 6.91
N PRO A 134 -15.21 -11.79 6.42
CA PRO A 134 -15.71 -13.13 6.73
C PRO A 134 -15.63 -13.46 8.24
N ALA A 135 -14.59 -12.98 8.94
CA ALA A 135 -14.44 -13.15 10.37
C ALA A 135 -15.53 -12.36 11.15
N ILE A 136 -15.88 -11.16 10.68
CA ILE A 136 -16.97 -10.35 11.26
C ILE A 136 -18.30 -11.08 11.09
N ILE A 137 -18.61 -11.59 9.89
CA ILE A 137 -19.84 -12.34 9.61
C ILE A 137 -19.91 -13.60 10.48
N TYR A 138 -18.80 -14.31 10.63
CA TYR A 138 -18.72 -15.49 11.51
C TYR A 138 -19.06 -15.13 12.97
N MET A 139 -18.48 -14.05 13.51
CA MET A 139 -18.73 -13.61 14.88
C MET A 139 -20.21 -13.29 15.13
N PHE A 140 -20.89 -12.63 14.18
CA PHE A 140 -22.32 -12.37 14.28
C PHE A 140 -23.18 -13.63 14.20
N SER A 141 -22.69 -14.73 13.64
CA SER A 141 -23.42 -15.99 13.52
C SER A 141 -23.25 -16.92 14.71
N VAL A 142 -22.15 -16.82 15.47
CA VAL A 142 -21.77 -17.79 16.51
C VAL A 142 -21.80 -17.17 17.91
N GLU A 143 -21.43 -15.89 18.03
CA GLU A 143 -21.28 -15.21 19.31
C GLU A 143 -22.45 -14.27 19.61
N SER A 144 -22.50 -13.78 20.87
CA SER A 144 -23.50 -12.80 21.27
C SER A 144 -23.35 -11.49 20.44
N THR A 145 -24.49 -10.84 20.18
CA THR A 145 -24.48 -9.56 19.41
C THR A 145 -23.55 -8.50 20.01
N LEU A 146 -23.40 -8.52 21.34
CA LEU A 146 -22.50 -7.58 22.03
C LEU A 146 -21.03 -7.89 21.73
N ALA A 147 -20.60 -9.14 21.79
CA ALA A 147 -19.24 -9.56 21.48
C ALA A 147 -18.90 -9.28 19.99
N ALA A 148 -19.84 -9.65 19.09
CA ALA A 148 -19.70 -9.39 17.67
C ALA A 148 -19.61 -7.89 17.34
N SER A 149 -20.40 -7.05 18.03
CA SER A 149 -20.36 -5.58 17.85
C SER A 149 -19.03 -4.97 18.35
N LEU A 150 -18.51 -5.44 19.48
CA LEU A 150 -17.21 -4.99 19.98
C LEU A 150 -16.08 -5.38 19.03
N PHE A 151 -16.13 -6.59 18.48
CA PHE A 151 -15.18 -7.03 17.46
C PHE A 151 -15.28 -6.21 16.18
N LEU A 152 -16.48 -5.88 15.71
CA LEU A 152 -16.70 -5.00 14.56
C LEU A 152 -16.09 -3.61 14.80
N VAL A 153 -16.32 -3.00 15.97
CA VAL A 153 -15.71 -1.70 16.33
C VAL A 153 -14.19 -1.80 16.30
N TRP A 154 -13.61 -2.87 16.83
CA TRP A 154 -12.18 -3.12 16.77
C TRP A 154 -11.67 -3.19 15.32
N CYS A 155 -12.35 -3.93 14.45
CA CYS A 155 -12.01 -4.03 13.03
C CYS A 155 -12.07 -2.67 12.30
N ILE A 156 -13.05 -1.83 12.65
CA ILE A 156 -13.16 -0.45 12.13
C ILE A 156 -11.99 0.39 12.63
N LEU A 157 -11.61 0.30 13.90
CA LEU A 157 -10.46 1.01 14.45
C LEU A 157 -9.15 0.59 13.76
N VAL A 158 -8.93 -0.71 13.57
CA VAL A 158 -7.77 -1.23 12.84
C VAL A 158 -7.74 -0.73 11.40
N SER A 159 -8.88 -0.75 10.70
CA SER A 159 -8.96 -0.26 9.33
C SER A 159 -8.79 1.27 9.26
N GLY A 160 -9.36 2.01 10.21
CA GLY A 160 -9.23 3.46 10.30
C GLY A 160 -7.84 3.94 10.73
N SER A 161 -7.05 3.08 11.38
CA SER A 161 -5.67 3.40 11.76
C SER A 161 -4.77 3.76 10.58
N ASP A 162 -5.15 3.34 9.37
CA ASP A 162 -4.50 3.70 8.10
C ASP A 162 -4.34 5.21 7.94
N ALA A 163 -5.36 5.97 8.30
CA ALA A 163 -5.37 7.43 8.18
C ALA A 163 -4.31 8.11 9.07
N ILE A 164 -3.89 7.45 10.14
CA ILE A 164 -2.91 7.98 11.09
C ILE A 164 -1.53 7.33 10.87
N LEU A 165 -1.49 6.00 10.71
CA LEU A 165 -0.23 5.27 10.57
C LEU A 165 0.51 5.61 9.29
N LYS A 166 -0.19 5.73 8.16
CA LYS A 166 0.45 6.09 6.88
C LYS A 166 1.22 7.40 6.97
N PRO A 167 0.59 8.53 7.36
CA PRO A 167 1.34 9.78 7.52
C PRO A 167 2.49 9.70 8.51
N VAL A 168 2.29 9.07 9.66
CA VAL A 168 3.31 8.98 10.72
C VAL A 168 4.52 8.15 10.28
N LEU A 169 4.31 7.04 9.57
CA LEU A 169 5.41 6.17 9.16
C LEU A 169 6.08 6.62 7.84
N LEU A 170 5.30 7.17 6.90
CA LEU A 170 5.87 7.68 5.65
C LEU A 170 6.65 8.99 5.84
N SER A 171 6.27 9.83 6.81
CA SER A 171 6.99 11.07 7.11
C SER A 171 8.29 10.87 7.91
N ARG A 172 8.51 9.69 8.48
CA ARG A 172 9.75 9.39 9.19
C ARG A 172 10.92 9.24 8.23
N GLY A 173 11.69 10.30 8.10
CA GLY A 173 12.96 10.28 7.33
C GLY A 173 12.91 11.01 5.97
N SER A 174 11.83 11.69 5.63
CA SER A 174 11.78 12.59 4.49
C SER A 174 11.22 13.95 4.89
N HIS A 175 11.84 15.02 4.39
CA HIS A 175 11.34 16.39 4.56
C HIS A 175 10.15 16.70 3.62
N ILE A 176 9.52 15.67 3.07
CA ILE A 176 8.44 15.78 2.09
C ILE A 176 7.13 16.10 2.80
N PRO A 177 6.43 17.18 2.43
CA PRO A 177 5.10 17.46 2.94
C PRO A 177 4.15 16.29 2.68
N MET A 178 3.41 15.87 3.70
CA MET A 178 2.43 14.79 3.61
C MET A 178 1.45 14.96 2.45
N LEU A 179 1.09 16.20 2.14
CA LEU A 179 0.19 16.56 1.04
C LEU A 179 0.72 16.07 -0.32
N VAL A 180 2.04 16.15 -0.55
CA VAL A 180 2.69 15.70 -1.78
C VAL A 180 2.55 14.17 -1.92
N ILE A 181 2.82 13.43 -0.86
CA ILE A 181 2.69 11.97 -0.83
C ILE A 181 1.23 11.56 -1.08
N LEU A 182 0.29 12.25 -0.42
CA LEU A 182 -1.15 11.98 -0.55
C LEU A 182 -1.66 12.27 -1.97
N LEU A 183 -1.28 13.41 -2.55
CA LEU A 183 -1.64 13.76 -3.92
C LEU A 183 -1.05 12.78 -4.94
N GLY A 184 0.20 12.37 -4.72
CA GLY A 184 0.84 11.34 -5.54
C GLY A 184 0.10 10.00 -5.48
N ALA A 185 -0.25 9.57 -4.28
CA ALA A 185 -0.98 8.34 -4.06
C ALA A 185 -2.38 8.37 -4.71
N LEU A 186 -3.14 9.44 -4.48
CA LEU A 186 -4.50 9.59 -5.05
C LEU A 186 -4.46 9.74 -6.57
N GLY A 187 -3.56 10.56 -7.10
CA GLY A 187 -3.40 10.75 -8.55
C GLY A 187 -2.94 9.47 -9.25
N GLY A 188 -1.96 8.79 -8.66
CA GLY A 188 -1.50 7.50 -9.16
C GLY A 188 -2.58 6.43 -9.12
N MET A 189 -3.36 6.37 -8.05
CA MET A 189 -4.50 5.45 -7.93
C MET A 189 -5.55 5.70 -9.00
N ALA A 190 -5.85 6.96 -9.31
CA ALA A 190 -6.81 7.32 -10.35
C ALA A 190 -6.35 6.90 -11.76
N MET A 191 -5.03 6.90 -12.01
CA MET A 191 -4.46 6.55 -13.33
C MET A 191 -4.23 5.04 -13.51
N SER A 192 -3.76 4.33 -12.49
CA SER A 192 -3.27 2.96 -12.62
C SER A 192 -3.74 2.05 -11.46
N GLY A 193 -4.78 2.44 -10.73
CA GLY A 193 -5.33 1.65 -9.63
C GLY A 193 -4.34 1.51 -8.47
N ILE A 194 -4.35 0.34 -7.82
CA ILE A 194 -3.59 0.07 -6.60
C ILE A 194 -2.07 0.21 -6.82
N VAL A 195 -1.56 -0.26 -7.96
CA VAL A 195 -0.14 -0.10 -8.31
C VAL A 195 0.21 1.37 -8.48
N GLY A 196 -0.70 2.14 -9.11
CA GLY A 196 -0.55 3.57 -9.30
C GLY A 196 -0.50 4.35 -7.98
N LEU A 197 -1.21 3.92 -6.96
CA LEU A 197 -1.16 4.55 -5.63
C LEU A 197 0.29 4.56 -5.08
N PHE A 198 0.99 3.43 -5.16
CA PHE A 198 2.38 3.34 -4.71
C PHE A 198 3.34 4.11 -5.63
N VAL A 199 3.25 3.86 -6.94
CA VAL A 199 4.12 4.49 -7.95
C VAL A 199 3.91 6.01 -7.96
N GLY A 200 2.67 6.46 -7.86
CA GLY A 200 2.34 7.89 -7.82
C GLY A 200 2.89 8.60 -6.58
N ALA A 201 2.78 7.97 -5.41
CA ALA A 201 3.40 8.51 -4.19
C ALA A 201 4.92 8.67 -4.35
N VAL A 202 5.60 7.64 -4.88
CA VAL A 202 7.05 7.68 -5.10
C VAL A 202 7.44 8.72 -6.13
N ILE A 203 6.76 8.78 -7.29
CA ILE A 203 7.08 9.73 -8.36
C ILE A 203 6.89 11.17 -7.88
N LEU A 204 5.77 11.47 -7.21
CA LEU A 204 5.50 12.84 -6.77
C LEU A 204 6.44 13.27 -5.64
N SER A 205 6.78 12.35 -4.73
CA SER A 205 7.78 12.58 -3.68
C SER A 205 9.16 12.88 -4.26
N LEU A 206 9.62 12.07 -5.22
CA LEU A 206 10.88 12.29 -5.93
C LEU A 206 10.88 13.62 -6.68
N SER A 207 9.80 13.92 -7.40
CA SER A 207 9.67 15.18 -8.13
C SER A 207 9.76 16.40 -7.20
N TYR A 208 9.14 16.31 -6.03
CA TYR A 208 9.19 17.35 -5.02
C TYR A 208 10.61 17.55 -4.47
N GLU A 209 11.29 16.47 -4.07
CA GLU A 209 12.67 16.53 -3.57
C GLU A 209 13.64 17.07 -4.62
N LEU A 210 13.53 16.59 -5.86
CA LEU A 210 14.34 17.08 -6.98
C LEU A 210 14.09 18.56 -7.25
N MET A 211 12.84 19.01 -7.18
CA MET A 211 12.49 20.43 -7.34
C MET A 211 13.08 21.26 -6.21
N MET A 212 13.01 20.80 -4.96
CA MET A 212 13.56 21.51 -3.79
C MET A 212 15.10 21.56 -3.85
N ALA A 213 15.76 20.47 -4.23
CA ALA A 213 17.18 20.44 -4.42
C ALA A 213 17.63 21.41 -5.55
N TRP A 214 16.86 21.48 -6.64
CA TRP A 214 17.12 22.41 -7.74
C TRP A 214 16.93 23.87 -7.36
N LEU A 215 15.94 24.16 -6.52
CA LEU A 215 15.68 25.51 -6.01
C LEU A 215 16.68 25.98 -4.91
N GLY A 216 17.55 25.09 -4.41
CA GLY A 216 18.53 25.42 -3.36
C GLY A 216 17.91 25.79 -2.01
N LEU A 217 16.66 25.43 -1.77
CA LEU A 217 15.94 25.80 -0.55
C LEU A 217 16.29 24.91 0.65
N GLU A 218 16.93 23.78 0.45
CA GLU A 218 17.35 22.89 1.53
C GLU A 218 18.46 23.46 2.40
N GLU A 219 19.41 24.21 1.85
CA GLU A 219 20.50 24.83 2.59
C GLU A 219 19.98 25.90 3.58
N LYS A 220 18.92 26.62 3.24
CA LYS A 220 18.31 27.61 4.11
C LYS A 220 17.59 26.99 5.32
N ASN A 221 16.88 25.88 5.10
CA ASN A 221 16.14 25.22 6.19
C ASN A 221 17.06 24.55 7.22
N GLN A 222 18.18 23.98 6.77
CA GLN A 222 19.17 23.41 7.69
C GLN A 222 19.86 24.48 8.52
N GLN A 223 20.21 25.62 7.94
CA GLN A 223 20.80 26.76 8.67
C GLN A 223 19.84 27.41 9.67
N GLU A 224 18.54 27.45 9.39
CA GLU A 224 17.54 27.97 10.33
C GLU A 224 17.26 26.99 11.49
N THR A 225 17.36 25.69 11.25
CA THR A 225 17.18 24.66 12.29
C THR A 225 18.38 24.57 13.22
N GLU A 226 19.59 24.80 12.74
CA GLU A 226 20.81 24.87 13.57
C GLU A 226 20.90 26.17 14.39
N LYS A 227 20.36 27.29 13.91
CA LYS A 227 20.36 28.57 14.64
C LYS A 227 19.35 28.63 15.79
N LYS A 228 18.21 27.93 15.70
CA LYS A 228 17.20 27.93 16.74
C LYS A 228 17.62 27.36 18.11
N PRO A 229 18.45 26.31 18.23
CA PRO A 229 18.94 25.85 19.53
C PRO A 229 19.96 26.80 20.16
N ALA A 230 20.79 27.48 19.36
CA ALA A 230 21.81 28.40 19.88
C ALA A 230 21.22 29.68 20.49
N GLU A 231 20.11 30.20 19.96
CA GLU A 231 19.40 31.36 20.54
C GLU A 231 18.55 31.03 21.76
N ALA A 232 18.25 29.74 21.99
CA ALA A 232 17.49 29.29 23.17
C ALA A 232 18.37 29.02 24.40
N GLU A 233 19.67 28.78 24.19
CA GLU A 233 20.66 28.61 25.30
C GLU A 233 21.26 29.94 25.80
N GLU A 234 21.06 31.06 25.09
CA GLU A 234 21.59 32.36 25.45
C GLU A 234 20.58 33.28 26.21
N LYS A 235 19.38 32.75 26.57
CA LYS A 235 18.35 33.42 27.37
C LYS A 235 18.05 32.66 28.66
#